data_a4c320fb793826f8525691dee4e4fc52
#
_entry.id   a4c320fb793826f8525691dee4e4fc52
#
_cell.length_a   1.000
_cell.length_b   1.000
_cell.length_c   1.000
_cell.angle_alpha   90.00
_cell.angle_beta   90.00
_cell.angle_gamma   90.00
#
_symmetry.space_group_name_H-M   'P 1'
#
loop_
_entity.id
_entity.type
_entity.pdbx_description
1 polymer ?
#
loop_
_entity_poly.entity_id
_entity_poly.type
_entity_poly.pdbx_seq_one_letter_code
_entity_poly.pdbx_strand_id
1 'polypeptide(L)'
;MRTFLEWLKPGIKVKRYIVLQLVSIATLIYSVISLTTREILTPKILIAYIALITLSLFLTVYSFLLAQRNVLKTTLSNLAYKDKNVDIRRLLYTDSMLKKGPKVVIIGGGKGLSNILSGLKEFTSNITSIVSTFDDGGSTGMLTEELDILPPGDIRRSIIALSSSEPSMEKLLGYRFKDGIANNHSLGNLIIAAMTEIMGGFAPAVQKVASIFNVKGKILPVTLDKAKLCAGLENGEIVVGEDNIRPRVLETNSRIKQIFLKDTEATPTSGVIEAIREADVIVLGPGSLYTSVICNLLVNDISKAIIQSKAKKVMISNLMNEPGETLGYTLAKHVNEVERYLGKHVLDYVLANNGEITEDMLYDFNQGKSTPVTVDLENIQNRTISVIEEDLVITAPNSILHDNLRVSEILMEIAKSKKTGSLNLLKNKNKTKRVSPKERLNKILKSTKQMVKKLKGMKIVKTENVNNNTLIINGNNMNNINNNTNRIYKRKKNIEMLNFSSTIMYSCFTL
;
A
#
# COMPACT_ATOMS: atom_id res chain seq x y z
N MET A 1 -28.50 7.55 21.56
CA MET A 1 -28.91 6.24 20.95
C MET A 1 -28.14 5.88 19.66
N ARG A 2 -28.00 6.77 18.67
CA ARG A 2 -27.22 6.51 17.42
C ARG A 2 -25.78 6.04 17.68
N THR A 3 -25.10 6.58 18.69
CA THR A 3 -23.71 6.23 19.02
C THR A 3 -23.50 4.82 19.58
N PHE A 4 -24.52 4.23 20.26
CA PHE A 4 -24.44 2.86 20.78
C PHE A 4 -24.60 1.82 19.67
N LEU A 5 -25.46 2.10 18.68
CA LEU A 5 -25.69 1.20 17.54
C LEU A 5 -24.45 1.05 16.62
N GLU A 6 -23.53 2.01 16.63
CA GLU A 6 -22.29 1.91 15.86
C GLU A 6 -21.32 0.85 16.41
N TRP A 7 -21.35 0.59 17.73
CA TRP A 7 -20.59 -0.51 18.33
C TRP A 7 -21.14 -1.90 17.98
N LEU A 8 -22.36 -1.94 17.48
CA LEU A 8 -23.03 -3.19 17.05
C LEU A 8 -22.82 -3.53 15.58
N LYS A 9 -22.09 -2.69 14.80
CA LYS A 9 -21.77 -2.97 13.39
C LYS A 9 -20.92 -4.23 13.23
N PRO A 10 -21.12 -5.04 12.17
CA PRO A 10 -20.33 -6.25 11.93
C PRO A 10 -18.85 -5.87 11.74
N GLY A 11 -17.96 -6.61 12.43
CA GLY A 11 -16.51 -6.39 12.35
C GLY A 11 -15.84 -6.12 13.69
N ILE A 12 -16.54 -5.55 14.67
CA ILE A 12 -16.01 -5.32 16.02
C ILE A 12 -16.33 -6.54 16.88
N LYS A 13 -15.30 -7.31 17.29
CA LYS A 13 -15.50 -8.54 18.10
C LYS A 13 -16.18 -8.30 19.46
N VAL A 14 -16.29 -7.04 19.91
CA VAL A 14 -16.92 -6.60 21.16
C VAL A 14 -18.39 -7.04 21.25
N LYS A 15 -19.10 -7.10 20.13
CA LYS A 15 -20.50 -7.54 20.03
C LYS A 15 -20.78 -8.89 20.70
N ARG A 16 -19.87 -9.87 20.51
CA ARG A 16 -20.02 -11.22 21.10
C ARG A 16 -19.98 -11.16 22.63
N TYR A 17 -19.14 -10.32 23.17
CA TYR A 17 -18.99 -10.19 24.62
C TYR A 17 -20.15 -9.41 25.25
N ILE A 18 -20.70 -8.41 24.55
CA ILE A 18 -21.92 -7.70 24.97
C ILE A 18 -23.10 -8.65 25.01
N VAL A 19 -23.30 -9.49 23.96
CA VAL A 19 -24.38 -10.47 23.94
C VAL A 19 -24.21 -11.50 25.05
N LEU A 20 -22.99 -12.02 25.24
CA LEU A 20 -22.69 -12.96 26.32
C LEU A 20 -22.96 -12.34 27.70
N GLN A 21 -22.62 -11.08 27.90
CA GLN A 21 -22.87 -10.34 29.13
C GLN A 21 -24.37 -10.14 29.39
N LEU A 22 -25.14 -9.76 28.38
CA LEU A 22 -26.58 -9.60 28.50
C LEU A 22 -27.27 -10.94 28.85
N VAL A 23 -26.87 -12.01 28.21
CA VAL A 23 -27.40 -13.37 28.52
C VAL A 23 -27.04 -13.78 29.93
N SER A 24 -25.80 -13.59 30.38
CA SER A 24 -25.37 -13.93 31.75
C SER A 24 -26.10 -13.10 32.81
N ILE A 25 -26.33 -11.80 32.57
CA ILE A 25 -27.10 -10.93 33.49
C ILE A 25 -28.56 -11.39 33.55
N ALA A 26 -29.19 -11.69 32.40
CA ALA A 26 -30.57 -12.21 32.35
C ALA A 26 -30.71 -13.52 33.11
N THR A 27 -29.74 -14.43 32.95
CA THR A 27 -29.69 -15.72 33.68
C THR A 27 -29.51 -15.50 35.17
N LEU A 28 -28.67 -14.54 35.58
CA LEU A 28 -28.45 -14.16 36.98
C LEU A 28 -29.77 -13.69 37.62
N ILE A 29 -30.42 -12.71 36.98
CA ILE A 29 -31.71 -12.14 37.44
C ILE A 29 -32.77 -13.22 37.54
N TYR A 30 -32.92 -14.06 36.52
CA TYR A 30 -33.85 -15.17 36.53
C TYR A 30 -33.61 -16.13 37.70
N SER A 31 -32.33 -16.50 37.94
CA SER A 31 -31.96 -17.41 39.00
C SER A 31 -32.24 -16.86 40.41
N VAL A 32 -32.00 -15.56 40.61
CA VAL A 32 -32.30 -14.88 41.88
C VAL A 32 -33.81 -14.79 42.12
N ILE A 33 -34.58 -14.32 41.13
CA ILE A 33 -36.03 -14.23 41.25
C ILE A 33 -36.63 -15.65 41.51
N SER A 34 -36.23 -16.63 40.74
CA SER A 34 -36.74 -18.00 40.90
C SER A 34 -36.40 -18.62 42.25
N LEU A 35 -35.25 -18.25 42.83
CA LEU A 35 -34.85 -18.71 44.19
C LEU A 35 -35.74 -18.04 45.27
N THR A 36 -36.09 -16.77 45.10
CA THR A 36 -36.87 -16.00 46.10
C THR A 36 -38.37 -16.29 46.03
N THR A 37 -38.91 -16.73 44.88
CA THR A 37 -40.36 -16.96 44.68
C THR A 37 -40.77 -18.40 44.97
N ARG A 38 -39.86 -19.36 45.20
CA ARG A 38 -40.19 -20.74 45.48
C ARG A 38 -40.44 -21.00 46.95
N GLU A 39 -41.61 -21.52 47.27
CA GLU A 39 -42.03 -21.86 48.66
C GLU A 39 -41.35 -23.14 49.17
N ILE A 40 -41.00 -24.10 48.31
CA ILE A 40 -40.37 -25.38 48.68
C ILE A 40 -39.00 -25.50 48.02
N LEU A 41 -37.90 -25.42 48.79
CA LEU A 41 -36.52 -25.60 48.37
C LEU A 41 -35.96 -26.92 48.86
N THR A 42 -35.84 -27.89 47.95
CA THR A 42 -35.04 -29.11 48.27
C THR A 42 -33.56 -28.79 48.18
N PRO A 43 -32.68 -29.48 49.00
CA PRO A 43 -31.24 -29.20 48.98
C PRO A 43 -30.60 -29.30 47.58
N LYS A 44 -31.06 -30.21 46.74
CA LYS A 44 -30.57 -30.36 45.34
C LYS A 44 -30.90 -29.17 44.47
N ILE A 45 -32.10 -28.62 44.63
CA ILE A 45 -32.55 -27.43 43.87
C ILE A 45 -31.78 -26.18 44.33
N LEU A 46 -31.54 -26.04 45.64
CA LEU A 46 -30.75 -24.95 46.21
C LEU A 46 -29.31 -24.95 45.65
N ILE A 47 -28.64 -26.13 45.65
CA ILE A 47 -27.30 -26.26 45.08
C ILE A 47 -27.28 -25.90 43.58
N ALA A 48 -28.27 -26.33 42.82
CA ALA A 48 -28.37 -26.02 41.40
C ALA A 48 -28.49 -24.49 41.14
N TYR A 49 -29.30 -23.75 41.93
CA TYR A 49 -29.41 -22.29 41.78
C TYR A 49 -28.13 -21.58 42.24
N ILE A 50 -27.49 -22.02 43.31
CA ILE A 50 -26.18 -21.46 43.74
C ILE A 50 -25.14 -21.66 42.65
N ALA A 51 -25.06 -22.83 42.04
CA ALA A 51 -24.15 -23.11 40.93
C ALA A 51 -24.47 -22.25 39.70
N LEU A 52 -25.74 -22.03 39.36
CA LEU A 52 -26.15 -21.22 38.25
C LEU A 52 -25.84 -19.70 38.46
N ILE A 53 -26.07 -19.20 39.69
CA ILE A 53 -25.73 -17.83 40.11
C ILE A 53 -24.20 -17.62 40.04
N THR A 54 -23.40 -18.52 40.57
CA THR A 54 -21.94 -18.41 40.53
C THR A 54 -21.39 -18.46 39.13
N LEU A 55 -21.92 -19.36 38.28
CA LEU A 55 -21.53 -19.47 36.86
C LEU A 55 -21.89 -18.20 36.08
N SER A 56 -23.11 -17.66 36.28
CA SER A 56 -23.55 -16.46 35.56
C SER A 56 -22.79 -15.22 36.02
N LEU A 57 -22.43 -15.11 37.30
CA LEU A 57 -21.56 -14.05 37.81
C LEU A 57 -20.16 -14.14 37.20
N PHE A 58 -19.58 -15.34 37.18
CA PHE A 58 -18.29 -15.58 36.54
C PHE A 58 -18.29 -15.19 35.04
N LEU A 59 -19.30 -15.62 34.27
CA LEU A 59 -19.44 -15.29 32.88
C LEU A 59 -19.62 -13.78 32.63
N THR A 60 -20.33 -13.08 33.51
CA THR A 60 -20.49 -11.63 33.45
C THR A 60 -19.15 -10.92 33.62
N VAL A 61 -18.37 -11.27 34.65
CA VAL A 61 -17.04 -10.70 34.88
C VAL A 61 -16.09 -11.05 33.75
N TYR A 62 -16.06 -12.30 33.32
CA TYR A 62 -15.19 -12.79 32.25
C TYR A 62 -15.46 -12.09 30.91
N SER A 63 -16.74 -11.96 30.52
CA SER A 63 -17.12 -11.26 29.29
C SER A 63 -16.77 -9.78 29.34
N PHE A 64 -16.91 -9.13 30.51
CA PHE A 64 -16.49 -7.75 30.71
C PHE A 64 -14.99 -7.56 30.55
N LEU A 65 -14.17 -8.41 31.19
CA LEU A 65 -12.72 -8.36 31.08
C LEU A 65 -12.24 -8.61 29.63
N LEU A 66 -12.88 -9.51 28.91
CA LEU A 66 -12.56 -9.77 27.50
C LEU A 66 -12.95 -8.58 26.61
N ALA A 67 -14.10 -7.94 26.88
CA ALA A 67 -14.51 -6.74 26.15
C ALA A 67 -13.51 -5.60 26.37
N GLN A 68 -13.14 -5.34 27.63
CA GLN A 68 -12.14 -4.32 27.98
C GLN A 68 -10.77 -4.62 27.35
N ARG A 69 -10.29 -5.86 27.43
CA ARG A 69 -9.01 -6.28 26.83
C ARG A 69 -8.97 -6.01 25.32
N ASN A 70 -10.07 -6.28 24.61
CA ASN A 70 -10.16 -6.00 23.18
C ASN A 70 -10.21 -4.51 22.85
N VAL A 71 -10.95 -3.71 23.62
CA VAL A 71 -10.98 -2.26 23.49
C VAL A 71 -9.59 -1.67 23.79
N LEU A 72 -8.98 -2.05 24.91
CA LEU A 72 -7.68 -1.56 25.34
C LEU A 72 -6.57 -1.93 24.34
N LYS A 73 -6.56 -3.17 23.84
CA LYS A 73 -5.59 -3.65 22.85
C LYS A 73 -5.64 -2.84 21.55
N THR A 74 -6.82 -2.43 21.14
CA THR A 74 -7.03 -1.63 19.94
C THR A 74 -6.78 -0.14 20.19
N THR A 75 -7.08 0.35 21.40
CA THR A 75 -6.80 1.74 21.79
C THR A 75 -5.29 1.96 21.96
N LEU A 76 -4.57 1.02 22.58
CA LEU A 76 -3.12 1.13 22.78
C LEU A 76 -2.34 1.01 21.46
N SER A 77 -2.80 0.20 20.50
CA SER A 77 -2.17 0.16 19.17
C SER A 77 -2.34 1.48 18.39
N ASN A 78 -3.33 2.29 18.77
CA ASN A 78 -3.65 3.58 18.12
C ASN A 78 -3.21 4.80 18.96
N LEU A 79 -2.82 4.64 20.23
CA LEU A 79 -2.31 5.72 21.08
C LEU A 79 -0.91 6.21 20.68
N ALA A 80 -0.20 5.47 19.81
CA ALA A 80 0.96 5.99 19.11
C ALA A 80 0.58 7.11 18.11
N TYR A 81 -0.68 7.22 17.73
CA TYR A 81 -1.25 8.30 16.92
C TYR A 81 -1.89 9.36 17.84
N LYS A 82 -1.08 10.33 18.20
CA LYS A 82 -1.48 11.44 19.07
C LYS A 82 -2.15 12.56 18.26
N ASP A 83 -3.26 12.27 17.61
CA ASP A 83 -4.08 13.31 17.02
C ASP A 83 -5.42 13.41 17.75
N LYS A 84 -5.66 14.58 18.39
CA LYS A 84 -6.75 14.83 19.35
C LYS A 84 -8.17 14.76 18.77
N ASN A 85 -8.34 14.52 17.47
CA ASN A 85 -9.64 14.55 16.78
C ASN A 85 -10.02 13.25 16.05
N VAL A 86 -9.32 12.14 16.31
CA VAL A 86 -9.59 10.89 15.62
C VAL A 86 -10.72 10.13 16.32
N ASP A 87 -11.80 9.86 15.59
CA ASP A 87 -12.89 9.00 16.07
C ASP A 87 -12.39 7.54 16.15
N ILE A 88 -11.96 7.14 17.36
CA ILE A 88 -11.44 5.80 17.69
C ILE A 88 -12.39 4.69 17.20
N ARG A 89 -13.71 4.93 17.23
CA ARG A 89 -14.71 3.95 16.76
C ARG A 89 -14.62 3.72 15.25
N ARG A 90 -14.41 4.80 14.49
CA ARG A 90 -14.24 4.74 13.05
C ARG A 90 -12.96 4.00 12.69
N LEU A 91 -11.86 4.27 13.39
CA LEU A 91 -10.59 3.55 13.21
C LEU A 91 -10.72 2.06 13.51
N LEU A 92 -11.33 1.69 14.64
CA LEU A 92 -11.56 0.29 15.03
C LEU A 92 -12.41 -0.46 14.00
N TYR A 93 -13.46 0.21 13.51
CA TYR A 93 -14.33 -0.36 12.49
C TYR A 93 -13.56 -0.56 11.18
N THR A 94 -12.82 0.46 10.73
CA THR A 94 -12.04 0.42 9.50
C THR A 94 -10.96 -0.66 9.56
N ASP A 95 -10.16 -0.73 10.63
CA ASP A 95 -9.12 -1.76 10.79
C ASP A 95 -9.72 -3.19 10.81
N SER A 96 -10.85 -3.36 11.50
CA SER A 96 -11.55 -4.65 11.52
C SER A 96 -12.12 -5.04 10.14
N MET A 97 -12.53 -4.09 9.33
CA MET A 97 -13.01 -4.34 7.96
C MET A 97 -11.87 -4.66 7.01
N LEU A 98 -10.75 -3.92 7.11
CA LEU A 98 -9.55 -4.18 6.31
C LEU A 98 -8.97 -5.58 6.56
N LYS A 99 -9.00 -6.07 7.81
CA LYS A 99 -8.59 -7.44 8.17
C LYS A 99 -9.47 -8.54 7.58
N LYS A 100 -10.68 -8.21 7.15
CA LYS A 100 -11.61 -9.13 6.46
C LYS A 100 -11.54 -9.00 4.95
N GLY A 101 -10.74 -8.08 4.43
CA GLY A 101 -10.51 -7.91 3.01
C GLY A 101 -9.85 -9.14 2.38
N PRO A 102 -9.86 -9.26 1.06
CA PRO A 102 -9.22 -10.36 0.35
C PRO A 102 -7.72 -10.38 0.61
N LYS A 103 -7.13 -11.58 0.52
CA LYS A 103 -5.69 -11.80 0.56
C LYS A 103 -5.10 -11.46 -0.80
N VAL A 104 -4.31 -10.40 -0.87
CA VAL A 104 -3.67 -9.95 -2.10
C VAL A 104 -2.17 -10.16 -2.00
N VAL A 105 -1.63 -10.95 -2.90
CA VAL A 105 -0.18 -11.05 -3.12
C VAL A 105 0.17 -10.17 -4.31
N ILE A 106 1.16 -9.31 -4.13
CA ILE A 106 1.68 -8.46 -5.21
C ILE A 106 3.17 -8.72 -5.36
N ILE A 107 3.61 -9.01 -6.59
CA ILE A 107 4.98 -9.41 -6.94
C ILE A 107 5.59 -8.34 -7.83
N GLY A 108 6.74 -7.82 -7.45
CA GLY A 108 7.41 -6.79 -8.25
C GLY A 108 8.51 -6.05 -7.50
N GLY A 109 8.81 -4.84 -7.98
CA GLY A 109 9.82 -3.94 -7.40
C GLY A 109 9.59 -2.50 -7.83
N GLY A 110 10.47 -1.61 -7.42
CA GLY A 110 10.53 -0.23 -7.87
C GLY A 110 9.40 0.68 -7.36
N LYS A 111 9.30 1.83 -8.04
CA LYS A 111 8.29 2.86 -7.75
C LYS A 111 6.87 2.42 -8.11
N GLY A 112 6.73 1.61 -9.17
CA GLY A 112 5.43 1.13 -9.62
C GLY A 112 4.74 0.29 -8.55
N LEU A 113 5.43 -0.70 -8.00
CA LEU A 113 4.95 -1.54 -6.91
C LEU A 113 4.55 -0.69 -5.69
N SER A 114 5.44 0.19 -5.22
CA SER A 114 5.18 1.01 -4.03
C SER A 114 3.98 1.94 -4.21
N ASN A 115 3.76 2.47 -5.42
CA ASN A 115 2.58 3.26 -5.71
C ASN A 115 1.28 2.46 -5.52
N ILE A 116 1.20 1.24 -6.07
CA ILE A 116 0.00 0.39 -5.91
C ILE A 116 -0.21 -0.02 -4.46
N LEU A 117 0.86 -0.38 -3.74
CA LEU A 117 0.79 -0.74 -2.32
C LEU A 117 0.18 0.37 -1.48
N SER A 118 0.50 1.65 -1.79
CA SER A 118 -0.02 2.81 -1.05
C SER A 118 -1.54 2.97 -1.19
N GLY A 119 -2.11 2.62 -2.36
CA GLY A 119 -3.55 2.58 -2.56
C GLY A 119 -4.20 1.33 -1.96
N LEU A 120 -3.58 0.17 -2.13
CA LEU A 120 -4.13 -1.12 -1.73
C LEU A 120 -4.32 -1.24 -0.21
N LYS A 121 -3.44 -0.62 0.60
CA LYS A 121 -3.57 -0.58 2.07
C LYS A 121 -4.86 0.06 2.58
N GLU A 122 -5.55 0.84 1.76
CA GLU A 122 -6.83 1.47 2.11
C GLU A 122 -8.02 0.52 1.96
N PHE A 123 -7.85 -0.61 1.26
CA PHE A 123 -8.91 -1.58 0.95
C PHE A 123 -8.78 -2.90 1.70
N THR A 124 -7.57 -3.34 2.00
CA THR A 124 -7.30 -4.57 2.76
C THR A 124 -6.01 -4.44 3.55
N SER A 125 -5.93 -5.10 4.70
CA SER A 125 -4.67 -5.30 5.44
C SER A 125 -4.05 -6.69 5.19
N ASN A 126 -4.71 -7.54 4.39
CA ASN A 126 -4.22 -8.87 4.04
C ASN A 126 -3.35 -8.81 2.77
N ILE A 127 -2.35 -7.92 2.79
CA ILE A 127 -1.43 -7.71 1.69
C ILE A 127 -0.15 -8.49 1.98
N THR A 128 0.37 -9.21 0.99
CA THR A 128 1.74 -9.72 1.00
C THR A 128 2.46 -9.16 -0.23
N SER A 129 3.44 -8.29 0.01
CA SER A 129 4.33 -7.78 -1.03
C SER A 129 5.55 -8.69 -1.14
N ILE A 130 5.71 -9.36 -2.28
CA ILE A 130 6.90 -10.14 -2.63
C ILE A 130 7.78 -9.23 -3.47
N VAL A 131 8.93 -8.87 -2.93
CA VAL A 131 9.77 -7.78 -3.44
C VAL A 131 11.06 -8.32 -4.02
N SER A 132 11.41 -7.85 -5.22
CA SER A 132 12.67 -8.16 -5.89
C SER A 132 13.88 -7.82 -5.02
N THR A 133 14.90 -8.68 -5.06
CA THR A 133 16.19 -8.54 -4.37
C THR A 133 17.36 -8.55 -5.35
N PHE A 134 17.14 -8.11 -6.59
CA PHE A 134 18.16 -8.14 -7.65
C PHE A 134 18.69 -6.75 -8.02
N ASP A 135 18.21 -5.66 -7.38
CA ASP A 135 18.67 -4.28 -7.57
C ASP A 135 20.11 -4.13 -7.03
N ASP A 136 21.08 -3.99 -7.90
CA ASP A 136 22.50 -3.80 -7.56
C ASP A 136 23.02 -2.39 -7.90
N GLY A 137 22.08 -1.43 -8.13
CA GLY A 137 22.43 -0.07 -8.52
C GLY A 137 22.59 0.93 -7.38
N GLY A 138 23.35 1.98 -7.65
CA GLY A 138 23.50 3.18 -6.81
C GLY A 138 23.76 2.91 -5.33
N SER A 139 23.04 3.62 -4.44
CA SER A 139 23.15 3.45 -2.97
C SER A 139 22.82 2.02 -2.49
N THR A 140 21.97 1.31 -3.20
CA THR A 140 21.60 -0.07 -2.87
C THR A 140 22.79 -0.98 -3.12
N GLY A 141 23.40 -0.90 -4.31
CA GLY A 141 24.56 -1.72 -4.69
C GLY A 141 25.76 -1.48 -3.76
N MET A 142 26.09 -0.22 -3.46
CA MET A 142 27.17 0.11 -2.52
C MET A 142 26.98 -0.58 -1.16
N LEU A 143 25.78 -0.49 -0.56
CA LEU A 143 25.52 -1.13 0.73
C LEU A 143 25.54 -2.66 0.63
N THR A 144 25.12 -3.21 -0.49
CA THR A 144 25.15 -4.66 -0.73
C THR A 144 26.58 -5.18 -0.79
N GLU A 145 27.49 -4.44 -1.44
CA GLU A 145 28.89 -4.82 -1.56
C GLU A 145 29.68 -4.58 -0.26
N GLU A 146 29.51 -3.40 0.39
CA GLU A 146 30.26 -3.03 1.58
C GLU A 146 29.84 -3.80 2.83
N LEU A 147 28.56 -4.06 3.01
CA LEU A 147 27.98 -4.67 4.21
C LEU A 147 27.52 -6.13 3.99
N ASP A 148 27.73 -6.67 2.81
CA ASP A 148 27.37 -8.03 2.43
C ASP A 148 25.90 -8.38 2.69
N ILE A 149 24.97 -7.41 2.53
CA ILE A 149 23.54 -7.55 2.74
C ILE A 149 22.80 -7.64 1.40
N LEU A 150 21.51 -8.05 1.45
CA LEU A 150 20.64 -8.00 0.29
C LEU A 150 20.18 -6.55 0.01
N PRO A 151 19.80 -6.26 -1.26
CA PRO A 151 19.35 -4.94 -1.70
C PRO A 151 18.19 -4.38 -0.86
N PRO A 152 18.36 -3.30 -0.06
CA PRO A 152 17.32 -2.78 0.79
C PRO A 152 16.35 -1.78 0.09
N GLY A 153 16.70 -1.33 -1.13
CA GLY A 153 16.02 -0.21 -1.79
C GLY A 153 14.51 -0.41 -2.01
N ASP A 154 14.10 -1.50 -2.61
CA ASP A 154 12.71 -1.81 -2.91
C ASP A 154 11.93 -2.26 -1.67
N ILE A 155 12.59 -2.97 -0.76
CA ILE A 155 12.04 -3.28 0.57
C ILE A 155 11.68 -2.00 1.33
N ARG A 156 12.58 -1.02 1.36
CA ARG A 156 12.33 0.29 1.98
C ARG A 156 11.13 0.99 1.34
N ARG A 157 11.05 1.03 0.00
CA ARG A 157 9.91 1.62 -0.72
C ARG A 157 8.59 0.94 -0.34
N SER A 158 8.59 -0.37 -0.23
CA SER A 158 7.42 -1.16 0.18
C SER A 158 7.03 -0.90 1.64
N ILE A 159 8.01 -0.74 2.55
CA ILE A 159 7.78 -0.36 3.95
C ILE A 159 7.09 1.01 4.01
N ILE A 160 7.63 2.01 3.31
CA ILE A 160 7.05 3.35 3.25
C ILE A 160 5.61 3.29 2.73
N ALA A 161 5.38 2.58 1.61
CA ALA A 161 4.07 2.50 0.97
C ALA A 161 3.00 1.85 1.86
N LEU A 162 3.34 0.80 2.61
CA LEU A 162 2.43 0.08 3.49
C LEU A 162 2.41 0.62 4.94
N SER A 163 3.29 1.56 5.27
CA SER A 163 3.32 2.17 6.59
C SER A 163 1.99 2.88 6.91
N SER A 164 1.61 2.78 8.18
CA SER A 164 0.52 3.58 8.79
C SER A 164 1.08 4.58 9.80
N SER A 165 2.37 4.83 9.76
CA SER A 165 3.05 5.79 10.63
C SER A 165 2.79 7.24 10.21
N GLU A 166 3.20 8.18 11.05
CA GLU A 166 3.09 9.61 10.73
C GLU A 166 3.90 9.97 9.46
N PRO A 167 3.44 10.93 8.64
CA PRO A 167 4.13 11.35 7.42
C PRO A 167 5.58 11.80 7.62
N SER A 168 5.92 12.28 8.82
CA SER A 168 7.28 12.61 9.24
C SER A 168 8.21 11.40 9.21
N MET A 169 7.70 10.22 9.61
CA MET A 169 8.47 8.97 9.62
C MET A 169 8.67 8.43 8.21
N GLU A 170 7.69 8.60 7.32
CA GLU A 170 7.84 8.26 5.90
C GLU A 170 8.91 9.13 5.24
N LYS A 171 8.90 10.44 5.51
CA LYS A 171 9.94 11.38 5.06
C LYS A 171 11.32 11.01 5.61
N LEU A 172 11.40 10.54 6.85
CA LEU A 172 12.64 10.10 7.48
C LEU A 172 13.25 8.90 6.76
N LEU A 173 12.45 7.84 6.49
CA LEU A 173 12.90 6.68 5.73
C LEU A 173 13.30 7.02 4.29
N GLY A 174 12.62 7.99 3.69
CA GLY A 174 12.91 8.48 2.34
C GLY A 174 14.07 9.48 2.27
N TYR A 175 14.53 10.01 3.42
CA TYR A 175 15.58 11.02 3.44
C TYR A 175 16.88 10.49 2.83
N ARG A 176 17.51 11.28 1.96
CA ARG A 176 18.77 10.95 1.32
C ARG A 176 19.80 11.98 1.73
N PHE A 177 20.93 11.51 2.25
CA PHE A 177 22.06 12.37 2.61
C PHE A 177 22.64 13.01 1.36
N LYS A 178 23.07 14.27 1.48
CA LYS A 178 23.61 15.05 0.37
C LYS A 178 25.13 15.18 0.42
N ASP A 179 25.70 14.98 1.61
CA ASP A 179 27.11 15.22 1.89
C ASP A 179 27.68 14.20 2.89
N GLY A 180 29.02 14.14 2.98
CA GLY A 180 29.73 13.31 3.93
C GLY A 180 29.81 11.82 3.54
N ILE A 181 30.19 10.99 4.49
CA ILE A 181 30.36 9.53 4.30
C ILE A 181 29.04 8.84 3.86
N ALA A 182 27.90 9.34 4.34
CA ALA A 182 26.60 8.82 3.98
C ALA A 182 26.04 9.43 2.69
N ASN A 183 26.82 10.21 1.93
CA ASN A 183 26.36 10.87 0.72
C ASN A 183 25.65 9.89 -0.22
N ASN A 184 24.52 10.32 -0.75
CA ASN A 184 23.63 9.55 -1.63
C ASN A 184 22.95 8.32 -1.00
N HIS A 185 23.28 7.92 0.23
CA HIS A 185 22.54 6.87 0.92
C HIS A 185 21.20 7.39 1.47
N SER A 186 20.16 6.57 1.39
CA SER A 186 18.91 6.89 2.09
C SER A 186 18.99 6.40 3.54
N LEU A 187 18.46 7.20 4.48
CA LEU A 187 18.44 6.80 5.88
C LEU A 187 17.71 5.47 6.08
N GLY A 188 16.63 5.23 5.34
CA GLY A 188 15.91 3.97 5.43
C GLY A 188 16.72 2.75 4.97
N ASN A 189 17.60 2.89 3.96
CA ASN A 189 18.51 1.81 3.58
C ASN A 189 19.52 1.54 4.71
N LEU A 190 20.08 2.59 5.33
CA LEU A 190 21.00 2.45 6.47
C LEU A 190 20.32 1.81 7.68
N ILE A 191 19.06 2.15 7.96
CA ILE A 191 18.27 1.51 9.03
C ILE A 191 18.08 0.01 8.75
N ILE A 192 17.75 -0.38 7.53
CA ILE A 192 17.59 -1.79 7.17
C ILE A 192 18.91 -2.53 7.29
N ALA A 193 20.02 -1.92 6.83
CA ALA A 193 21.37 -2.47 6.93
C ALA A 193 21.74 -2.73 8.40
N ALA A 194 21.65 -1.72 9.26
CA ALA A 194 21.92 -1.83 10.69
C ALA A 194 21.03 -2.88 11.37
N MET A 195 19.75 -2.92 11.01
CA MET A 195 18.84 -3.92 11.54
C MET A 195 19.17 -5.34 11.07
N THR A 196 19.77 -5.50 9.87
CA THR A 196 20.22 -6.81 9.36
C THR A 196 21.31 -7.37 10.25
N GLU A 197 22.25 -6.54 10.66
CA GLU A 197 23.30 -6.93 11.61
C GLU A 197 22.71 -7.24 13.01
N ILE A 198 21.89 -6.34 13.56
CA ILE A 198 21.29 -6.50 14.91
C ILE A 198 20.43 -7.75 15.00
N MET A 199 19.66 -8.07 13.96
CA MET A 199 18.72 -9.21 13.95
C MET A 199 19.36 -10.51 13.45
N GLY A 200 20.63 -10.50 13.02
CA GLY A 200 21.35 -11.65 12.50
C GLY A 200 20.85 -12.14 11.14
N GLY A 201 20.18 -11.28 10.34
CA GLY A 201 19.72 -11.64 9.01
C GLY A 201 18.74 -10.66 8.40
N PHE A 202 18.66 -10.66 7.06
CA PHE A 202 17.87 -9.70 6.30
C PHE A 202 16.35 -9.85 6.49
N ALA A 203 15.81 -11.08 6.42
CA ALA A 203 14.37 -11.28 6.58
C ALA A 203 13.85 -10.92 7.97
N PRO A 204 14.49 -11.31 9.10
CA PRO A 204 14.13 -10.82 10.43
C PRO A 204 14.22 -9.30 10.56
N ALA A 205 15.23 -8.66 9.94
CA ALA A 205 15.38 -7.21 9.93
C ALA A 205 14.21 -6.53 9.24
N VAL A 206 13.83 -6.99 8.04
CA VAL A 206 12.67 -6.48 7.29
C VAL A 206 11.39 -6.55 8.12
N GLN A 207 11.14 -7.70 8.77
CA GLN A 207 9.96 -7.88 9.63
C GLN A 207 9.99 -6.92 10.83
N LYS A 208 11.15 -6.73 11.45
CA LYS A 208 11.30 -5.84 12.60
C LYS A 208 11.08 -4.37 12.21
N VAL A 209 11.69 -3.92 11.11
CA VAL A 209 11.49 -2.57 10.59
C VAL A 209 10.03 -2.37 10.18
N ALA A 210 9.41 -3.31 9.49
CA ALA A 210 7.99 -3.28 9.15
C ALA A 210 7.09 -3.13 10.40
N SER A 211 7.43 -3.82 11.48
CA SER A 211 6.73 -3.70 12.77
C SER A 211 6.89 -2.32 13.41
N ILE A 212 8.10 -1.74 13.38
CA ILE A 212 8.39 -0.40 13.94
C ILE A 212 7.58 0.68 13.19
N PHE A 213 7.44 0.53 11.87
CA PHE A 213 6.71 1.48 11.02
C PHE A 213 5.24 1.12 10.81
N ASN A 214 4.67 0.25 11.64
CA ASN A 214 3.24 -0.16 11.58
C ASN A 214 2.76 -0.49 10.16
N VAL A 215 3.52 -1.32 9.45
CA VAL A 215 3.19 -1.76 8.10
C VAL A 215 1.90 -2.56 8.09
N LYS A 216 0.97 -2.22 7.20
CA LYS A 216 -0.24 -2.99 6.94
C LYS A 216 0.09 -4.14 5.97
N GLY A 217 0.06 -5.37 6.47
CA GLY A 217 0.39 -6.56 5.67
C GLY A 217 1.79 -7.10 5.95
N LYS A 218 2.35 -7.84 4.97
CA LYS A 218 3.66 -8.47 5.05
C LYS A 218 4.52 -8.03 3.87
N ILE A 219 5.82 -7.90 4.12
CA ILE A 219 6.82 -7.65 3.09
C ILE A 219 7.81 -8.81 3.15
N LEU A 220 7.96 -9.51 2.03
CA LEU A 220 8.84 -10.65 1.89
C LEU A 220 9.83 -10.38 0.74
N PRO A 221 11.14 -10.43 0.98
CA PRO A 221 12.10 -10.55 -0.11
C PRO A 221 11.76 -11.78 -0.96
N VAL A 222 11.90 -11.70 -2.27
CA VAL A 222 11.59 -12.84 -3.14
C VAL A 222 12.48 -14.05 -2.83
N THR A 223 13.76 -13.78 -2.59
CA THR A 223 14.79 -14.75 -2.17
C THR A 223 15.74 -14.11 -1.18
N LEU A 224 16.41 -14.94 -0.40
CA LEU A 224 17.54 -14.51 0.43
C LEU A 224 18.89 -14.91 -0.19
N ASP A 225 18.87 -15.59 -1.33
CA ASP A 225 20.06 -15.97 -2.05
C ASP A 225 20.62 -14.78 -2.83
N LYS A 226 21.95 -14.62 -2.79
CA LYS A 226 22.66 -13.54 -3.48
C LYS A 226 22.87 -13.90 -4.96
N ALA A 227 21.78 -13.92 -5.71
CA ALA A 227 21.81 -14.19 -7.14
C ALA A 227 21.95 -12.90 -7.94
N LYS A 228 22.78 -12.89 -8.98
CA LYS A 228 22.91 -11.76 -9.91
C LYS A 228 21.99 -11.95 -11.11
N LEU A 229 21.21 -10.91 -11.42
CA LEU A 229 20.39 -10.91 -12.64
C LEU A 229 21.28 -10.70 -13.86
N CYS A 230 21.02 -11.48 -14.91
CA CYS A 230 21.69 -11.38 -16.20
C CYS A 230 20.68 -11.19 -17.32
N ALA A 231 21.10 -10.46 -18.36
CA ALA A 231 20.37 -10.37 -19.62
C ALA A 231 21.22 -10.88 -20.77
N GLY A 232 20.67 -11.81 -21.55
CA GLY A 232 21.17 -12.15 -22.87
C GLY A 232 20.56 -11.23 -23.92
N LEU A 233 21.36 -10.52 -24.66
CA LEU A 233 20.93 -9.60 -25.71
C LEU A 233 20.77 -10.33 -27.07
N GLU A 234 20.04 -9.69 -28.00
CA GLU A 234 19.85 -10.24 -29.34
C GLU A 234 21.16 -10.38 -30.15
N ASN A 235 22.15 -9.51 -29.86
CA ASN A 235 23.49 -9.59 -30.48
C ASN A 235 24.37 -10.72 -29.93
N GLY A 236 23.86 -11.51 -28.96
CA GLY A 236 24.56 -12.63 -28.32
C GLY A 236 25.36 -12.27 -27.10
N GLU A 237 25.43 -11.02 -26.72
CA GLU A 237 26.13 -10.54 -25.50
C GLU A 237 25.35 -10.92 -24.26
N ILE A 238 26.09 -11.25 -23.18
CA ILE A 238 25.53 -11.46 -21.83
C ILE A 238 25.95 -10.32 -20.93
N VAL A 239 24.96 -9.62 -20.38
CA VAL A 239 25.15 -8.52 -19.42
C VAL A 239 24.86 -9.06 -18.02
N VAL A 240 25.79 -8.83 -17.09
CA VAL A 240 25.70 -9.28 -15.69
C VAL A 240 25.46 -8.07 -14.79
N GLY A 241 24.48 -8.17 -13.90
CA GLY A 241 24.05 -7.11 -12.98
C GLY A 241 22.88 -6.31 -13.51
N GLU A 242 21.90 -6.05 -12.65
CA GLU A 242 20.64 -5.35 -13.01
C GLU A 242 20.91 -3.95 -13.54
N ASP A 243 21.76 -3.18 -12.82
CA ASP A 243 22.06 -1.78 -13.13
C ASP A 243 22.83 -1.62 -14.47
N ASN A 244 23.52 -2.66 -14.92
CA ASN A 244 24.26 -2.67 -16.17
C ASN A 244 23.37 -2.96 -17.41
N ILE A 245 22.19 -3.56 -17.23
CA ILE A 245 21.35 -4.03 -18.35
C ILE A 245 20.91 -2.85 -19.22
N ARG A 246 20.30 -1.83 -18.64
CA ARG A 246 19.77 -0.69 -19.38
C ARG A 246 20.84 0.12 -20.11
N PRO A 247 21.95 0.52 -19.48
CA PRO A 247 23.04 1.23 -20.14
C PRO A 247 23.57 0.43 -21.34
N ARG A 248 23.76 -0.87 -21.17
CA ARG A 248 24.32 -1.71 -22.24
C ARG A 248 23.38 -1.90 -23.42
N VAL A 249 22.07 -2.08 -23.17
CA VAL A 249 21.05 -2.12 -24.22
C VAL A 249 21.02 -0.82 -25.02
N LEU A 250 21.12 0.34 -24.35
CA LEU A 250 21.15 1.65 -25.02
C LEU A 250 22.43 1.86 -25.83
N GLU A 251 23.57 1.44 -25.30
CA GLU A 251 24.87 1.58 -25.95
C GLU A 251 24.97 0.70 -27.22
N THR A 252 24.53 -0.56 -27.10
CA THR A 252 24.62 -1.52 -28.22
C THR A 252 23.43 -1.46 -29.16
N ASN A 253 22.37 -0.72 -28.80
CA ASN A 253 21.07 -0.73 -29.48
C ASN A 253 20.53 -2.15 -29.72
N SER A 254 20.88 -3.09 -28.83
CA SER A 254 20.49 -4.50 -28.90
C SER A 254 19.45 -4.81 -27.85
N ARG A 255 18.32 -5.42 -28.22
CA ARG A 255 17.21 -5.70 -27.32
C ARG A 255 17.52 -6.86 -26.37
N ILE A 256 16.83 -6.88 -25.24
CA ILE A 256 16.86 -8.04 -24.32
C ILE A 256 16.15 -9.22 -25.00
N LYS A 257 16.86 -10.30 -25.18
CA LYS A 257 16.35 -11.57 -25.69
C LYS A 257 15.79 -12.45 -24.56
N GLN A 258 16.49 -12.46 -23.42
CA GLN A 258 16.08 -13.22 -22.23
C GLN A 258 16.79 -12.70 -20.99
N ILE A 259 16.21 -12.98 -19.82
CA ILE A 259 16.88 -12.79 -18.53
C ILE A 259 17.00 -14.13 -17.79
N PHE A 260 18.00 -14.25 -16.94
CA PHE A 260 18.29 -15.45 -16.15
C PHE A 260 19.15 -15.08 -14.92
N LEU A 261 19.24 -15.99 -13.96
CA LEU A 261 20.12 -15.83 -12.80
C LEU A 261 21.47 -16.49 -13.06
N LYS A 262 22.56 -15.79 -12.69
CA LYS A 262 23.91 -16.29 -12.87
C LYS A 262 24.31 -17.23 -11.74
N ASP A 263 24.81 -18.42 -12.10
CA ASP A 263 25.51 -19.39 -11.24
C ASP A 263 24.76 -19.81 -9.94
N THR A 264 23.45 -19.54 -9.85
CA THR A 264 22.70 -19.78 -8.60
C THR A 264 21.27 -20.21 -8.88
N GLU A 265 20.86 -21.31 -8.27
CA GLU A 265 19.45 -21.64 -8.13
C GLU A 265 18.90 -20.91 -6.90
N ALA A 266 18.25 -19.78 -7.14
CA ALA A 266 17.63 -18.99 -6.06
C ALA A 266 16.39 -19.71 -5.52
N THR A 267 16.30 -19.81 -4.19
CA THR A 267 15.17 -20.38 -3.48
C THR A 267 14.25 -19.29 -2.92
N PRO A 268 12.93 -19.50 -2.87
CA PRO A 268 12.02 -18.50 -2.34
C PRO A 268 12.20 -18.34 -0.82
N THR A 269 12.11 -17.10 -0.35
CA THR A 269 12.08 -16.82 1.08
C THR A 269 10.92 -17.55 1.76
N SER A 270 11.13 -18.02 3.00
CA SER A 270 10.09 -18.64 3.80
C SER A 270 8.82 -17.80 3.88
N GLY A 271 7.66 -18.41 3.63
CA GLY A 271 6.34 -17.76 3.61
C GLY A 271 5.94 -17.22 2.23
N VAL A 272 6.82 -17.18 1.22
CA VAL A 272 6.48 -16.73 -0.15
C VAL A 272 5.52 -17.70 -0.82
N ILE A 273 5.86 -18.99 -0.83
CA ILE A 273 5.03 -20.02 -1.48
C ILE A 273 3.68 -20.16 -0.78
N GLU A 274 3.65 -20.11 0.55
CA GLU A 274 2.42 -20.14 1.34
C GLU A 274 1.52 -18.94 1.02
N ALA A 275 2.10 -17.74 0.94
CA ALA A 275 1.34 -16.53 0.59
C ALA A 275 0.69 -16.65 -0.80
N ILE A 276 1.44 -17.16 -1.79
CA ILE A 276 0.94 -17.39 -3.15
C ILE A 276 -0.21 -18.42 -3.16
N ARG A 277 -0.09 -19.51 -2.39
CA ARG A 277 -1.14 -20.55 -2.30
C ARG A 277 -2.41 -20.07 -1.63
N GLU A 278 -2.28 -19.21 -0.62
CA GLU A 278 -3.41 -18.69 0.16
C GLU A 278 -4.06 -17.43 -0.41
N ALA A 279 -3.52 -16.88 -1.48
CA ALA A 279 -4.00 -15.66 -2.08
C ALA A 279 -5.42 -15.82 -2.68
N ASP A 280 -6.21 -14.75 -2.64
CA ASP A 280 -7.42 -14.58 -3.44
C ASP A 280 -7.10 -13.94 -4.81
N VAL A 281 -6.09 -13.06 -4.81
CA VAL A 281 -5.57 -12.39 -6.00
C VAL A 281 -4.04 -12.36 -5.95
N ILE A 282 -3.41 -12.73 -7.06
CA ILE A 282 -1.97 -12.57 -7.30
C ILE A 282 -1.80 -11.49 -8.36
N VAL A 283 -1.02 -10.46 -8.05
CA VAL A 283 -0.76 -9.33 -8.94
C VAL A 283 0.69 -9.33 -9.35
N LEU A 284 0.94 -9.23 -10.66
CA LEU A 284 2.26 -9.07 -11.24
C LEU A 284 2.44 -7.61 -11.69
N GLY A 285 3.44 -6.94 -11.14
CA GLY A 285 3.72 -5.53 -11.42
C GLY A 285 2.78 -4.53 -10.73
N PRO A 286 2.76 -3.25 -11.18
CA PRO A 286 3.61 -2.69 -12.24
C PRO A 286 5.06 -2.51 -11.78
N GLY A 287 5.94 -2.35 -12.75
CA GLY A 287 7.38 -2.14 -12.55
C GLY A 287 8.12 -2.43 -13.85
N SER A 288 9.42 -2.21 -13.86
CA SER A 288 10.27 -2.57 -14.98
C SER A 288 10.05 -4.04 -15.36
N LEU A 289 9.70 -4.30 -16.61
CA LEU A 289 9.18 -5.60 -17.04
C LEU A 289 10.12 -6.74 -16.69
N TYR A 290 11.39 -6.61 -17.08
CA TYR A 290 12.40 -7.64 -16.87
C TYR A 290 13.03 -7.55 -15.48
N THR A 291 13.43 -6.34 -15.06
CA THR A 291 14.26 -6.16 -13.86
C THR A 291 13.49 -6.06 -12.54
N SER A 292 12.17 -5.77 -12.60
CA SER A 292 11.35 -5.69 -11.38
C SER A 292 10.19 -6.70 -11.33
N VAL A 293 9.69 -7.19 -12.47
CA VAL A 293 8.54 -8.12 -12.51
C VAL A 293 8.99 -9.54 -12.85
N ILE A 294 9.53 -9.76 -14.05
CA ILE A 294 9.88 -11.09 -14.54
C ILE A 294 11.03 -11.71 -13.74
N CYS A 295 11.99 -10.91 -13.25
CA CYS A 295 13.10 -11.41 -12.43
C CYS A 295 12.63 -12.25 -11.22
N ASN A 296 11.49 -11.90 -10.62
CA ASN A 296 10.94 -12.68 -9.51
C ASN A 296 10.45 -14.07 -9.92
N LEU A 297 10.07 -14.25 -11.17
CA LEU A 297 9.62 -15.54 -11.73
C LEU A 297 10.77 -16.49 -11.99
N LEU A 298 12.02 -16.02 -11.94
CA LEU A 298 13.23 -16.82 -12.08
C LEU A 298 13.60 -17.57 -10.80
N VAL A 299 13.04 -17.17 -9.66
CA VAL A 299 13.24 -17.87 -8.38
C VAL A 299 12.47 -19.18 -8.41
N ASN A 300 13.13 -20.26 -7.99
CA ASN A 300 12.59 -21.61 -8.04
C ASN A 300 11.18 -21.70 -7.42
N ASP A 301 10.33 -22.55 -7.97
CA ASP A 301 8.97 -22.84 -7.54
C ASP A 301 7.97 -21.66 -7.52
N ILE A 302 8.38 -20.41 -7.72
CA ILE A 302 7.44 -19.26 -7.71
C ILE A 302 6.45 -19.36 -8.86
N SER A 303 6.92 -19.50 -10.11
CA SER A 303 6.05 -19.66 -11.27
C SER A 303 5.13 -20.86 -11.13
N LYS A 304 5.66 -21.99 -10.64
CA LYS A 304 4.90 -23.21 -10.39
C LYS A 304 3.81 -23.00 -9.32
N ALA A 305 4.14 -22.30 -8.22
CA ALA A 305 3.17 -21.98 -7.17
C ALA A 305 2.05 -21.05 -7.67
N ILE A 306 2.38 -20.05 -8.53
CA ILE A 306 1.40 -19.16 -9.16
C ILE A 306 0.47 -19.97 -10.07
N ILE A 307 1.01 -20.87 -10.92
CA ILE A 307 0.21 -21.73 -11.81
C ILE A 307 -0.76 -22.58 -11.01
N GLN A 308 -0.30 -23.21 -9.93
CA GLN A 308 -1.09 -24.12 -9.09
C GLN A 308 -2.08 -23.39 -8.17
N SER A 309 -1.90 -22.09 -7.93
CA SER A 309 -2.77 -21.31 -7.08
C SER A 309 -4.18 -21.18 -7.67
N LYS A 310 -5.20 -21.20 -6.80
CA LYS A 310 -6.60 -20.91 -7.14
C LYS A 310 -6.89 -19.42 -7.22
N ALA A 311 -5.94 -18.58 -6.83
CA ALA A 311 -6.05 -17.13 -6.91
C ALA A 311 -6.25 -16.65 -8.35
N LYS A 312 -6.88 -15.50 -8.52
CA LYS A 312 -6.94 -14.81 -9.81
C LYS A 312 -5.60 -14.12 -10.09
N LYS A 313 -5.03 -14.39 -11.26
CA LYS A 313 -3.75 -13.88 -11.70
C LYS A 313 -3.99 -12.62 -12.52
N VAL A 314 -3.51 -11.50 -12.02
CA VAL A 314 -3.71 -10.17 -12.61
C VAL A 314 -2.35 -9.58 -12.96
N MET A 315 -2.17 -9.14 -14.18
CA MET A 315 -1.03 -8.32 -14.57
C MET A 315 -1.47 -6.86 -14.63
N ILE A 316 -0.70 -5.95 -14.04
CA ILE A 316 -0.86 -4.52 -14.25
C ILE A 316 0.17 -4.09 -15.28
N SER A 317 -0.31 -3.69 -16.47
CA SER A 317 0.56 -3.21 -17.55
C SER A 317 1.27 -1.92 -17.16
N ASN A 318 2.50 -1.75 -17.62
CA ASN A 318 3.18 -0.47 -17.52
C ASN A 318 2.41 0.61 -18.29
N LEU A 319 2.44 1.85 -17.80
CA LEU A 319 1.88 3.00 -18.51
C LEU A 319 2.79 3.44 -19.67
N MET A 320 4.09 3.31 -19.42
CA MET A 320 5.16 3.80 -20.30
C MET A 320 6.15 2.67 -20.62
N ASN A 321 6.64 2.69 -21.83
CA ASN A 321 7.81 1.91 -22.22
C ASN A 321 9.08 2.53 -21.62
N GLU A 322 10.01 1.71 -21.22
CA GLU A 322 11.27 2.14 -20.61
C GLU A 322 12.42 2.02 -21.61
N PRO A 323 13.15 3.14 -21.89
CA PRO A 323 14.36 3.08 -22.70
C PRO A 323 15.38 2.10 -22.12
N GLY A 324 15.99 1.31 -22.99
CA GLY A 324 16.94 0.27 -22.58
C GLY A 324 16.30 -1.01 -22.05
N GLU A 325 14.96 -1.12 -22.08
CA GLU A 325 14.26 -2.33 -21.64
C GLU A 325 13.08 -2.69 -22.55
N THR A 326 12.06 -1.85 -22.63
CA THR A 326 10.79 -2.17 -23.32
C THR A 326 10.43 -1.16 -24.42
N LEU A 327 11.37 -0.35 -24.91
CA LEU A 327 11.07 0.65 -25.92
C LEU A 327 10.43 0.01 -27.16
N GLY A 328 9.25 0.52 -27.54
CA GLY A 328 8.47 -0.01 -28.67
C GLY A 328 7.68 -1.28 -28.36
N TYR A 329 7.55 -1.68 -27.08
CA TYR A 329 6.68 -2.79 -26.73
C TYR A 329 5.22 -2.33 -26.69
N THR A 330 4.34 -3.19 -27.19
CA THR A 330 2.89 -3.07 -27.07
C THR A 330 2.40 -3.81 -25.82
N LEU A 331 1.12 -3.67 -25.47
CA LEU A 331 0.50 -4.44 -24.39
C LEU A 331 0.66 -5.96 -24.62
N ALA A 332 0.39 -6.42 -25.85
CA ALA A 332 0.52 -7.83 -26.19
C ALA A 332 1.95 -8.32 -25.99
N LYS A 333 2.96 -7.52 -26.34
CA LYS A 333 4.35 -7.89 -26.12
C LYS A 333 4.69 -8.03 -24.65
N HIS A 334 4.22 -7.10 -23.79
CA HIS A 334 4.39 -7.19 -22.33
C HIS A 334 3.74 -8.46 -21.77
N VAL A 335 2.50 -8.74 -22.15
CA VAL A 335 1.75 -9.93 -21.70
C VAL A 335 2.44 -11.22 -22.15
N ASN A 336 2.81 -11.30 -23.42
CA ASN A 336 3.44 -12.50 -23.99
C ASN A 336 4.82 -12.75 -23.35
N GLU A 337 5.58 -11.70 -23.03
CA GLU A 337 6.85 -11.87 -22.30
C GLU A 337 6.63 -12.34 -20.85
N VAL A 338 5.65 -11.82 -20.13
CA VAL A 338 5.34 -12.35 -18.79
C VAL A 338 4.92 -13.82 -18.86
N GLU A 339 4.05 -14.20 -19.79
CA GLU A 339 3.63 -15.60 -19.96
C GLU A 339 4.75 -16.52 -20.46
N ARG A 340 5.78 -15.99 -21.10
CA ARG A 340 6.96 -16.76 -21.49
C ARG A 340 7.72 -17.32 -20.29
N TYR A 341 7.78 -16.58 -19.17
CA TYR A 341 8.46 -16.98 -17.94
C TYR A 341 7.51 -17.60 -16.91
N LEU A 342 6.27 -17.16 -16.88
CA LEU A 342 5.27 -17.66 -15.95
C LEU A 342 4.67 -19.00 -16.40
N GLY A 343 4.47 -19.16 -17.70
CA GLY A 343 3.72 -20.25 -18.33
C GLY A 343 2.59 -19.70 -19.20
N LYS A 344 2.27 -20.43 -20.26
CA LYS A 344 1.23 -20.02 -21.22
C LYS A 344 -0.16 -20.16 -20.59
N HIS A 345 -1.03 -19.20 -20.87
CA HIS A 345 -2.44 -19.18 -20.46
C HIS A 345 -2.67 -19.19 -18.94
N VAL A 346 -1.75 -18.60 -18.19
CA VAL A 346 -1.82 -18.52 -16.71
C VAL A 346 -2.51 -17.25 -16.23
N LEU A 347 -2.36 -16.13 -16.95
CA LEU A 347 -2.98 -14.86 -16.59
C LEU A 347 -4.49 -14.88 -16.85
N ASP A 348 -5.27 -14.46 -15.84
CA ASP A 348 -6.73 -14.31 -15.94
C ASP A 348 -7.14 -12.89 -16.39
N TYR A 349 -6.42 -11.86 -15.89
CA TYR A 349 -6.72 -10.45 -16.14
C TYR A 349 -5.48 -9.65 -16.47
N VAL A 350 -5.65 -8.64 -17.31
CA VAL A 350 -4.67 -7.58 -17.54
C VAL A 350 -5.35 -6.24 -17.33
N LEU A 351 -4.77 -5.38 -16.49
CA LEU A 351 -5.20 -3.98 -16.37
C LEU A 351 -4.36 -3.14 -17.32
N ALA A 352 -5.00 -2.48 -18.26
CA ALA A 352 -4.41 -1.62 -19.27
C ALA A 352 -4.94 -0.20 -19.15
N ASN A 353 -4.07 0.77 -19.40
CA ASN A 353 -4.47 2.17 -19.40
C ASN A 353 -5.08 2.56 -20.76
N ASN A 354 -6.25 3.20 -20.73
CA ASN A 354 -6.84 3.88 -21.87
C ASN A 354 -6.97 5.41 -21.65
N GLY A 355 -6.44 5.91 -20.53
CA GLY A 355 -6.38 7.35 -20.25
C GLY A 355 -5.35 8.04 -21.15
N GLU A 356 -5.63 9.28 -21.50
CA GLU A 356 -4.75 10.09 -22.35
C GLU A 356 -3.47 10.48 -21.59
N ILE A 357 -2.32 10.28 -22.22
CA ILE A 357 -1.02 10.77 -21.77
C ILE A 357 -0.61 11.87 -22.75
N THR A 358 -0.67 13.13 -22.30
CA THR A 358 -0.41 14.29 -23.14
C THR A 358 1.08 14.50 -23.42
N GLU A 359 1.41 15.24 -24.46
CA GLU A 359 2.80 15.58 -24.80
C GLU A 359 3.51 16.33 -23.67
N ASP A 360 2.81 17.22 -22.96
CA ASP A 360 3.35 17.93 -21.79
C ASP A 360 3.76 16.94 -20.68
N MET A 361 2.92 15.94 -20.40
CA MET A 361 3.23 14.90 -19.43
C MET A 361 4.47 14.08 -19.84
N LEU A 362 4.60 13.79 -21.13
CA LEU A 362 5.75 13.05 -21.68
C LEU A 362 7.04 13.85 -21.59
N TYR A 363 6.97 15.15 -21.86
CA TYR A 363 8.12 16.02 -21.76
C TYR A 363 8.61 16.16 -20.31
N ASP A 364 7.69 16.36 -19.37
CA ASP A 364 7.99 16.41 -17.94
C ASP A 364 8.53 15.08 -17.42
N PHE A 365 8.06 13.96 -18.01
CA PHE A 365 8.54 12.63 -17.72
C PHE A 365 9.66 12.24 -18.68
N ASN A 366 10.91 12.22 -18.19
CA ASN A 366 12.07 11.68 -18.92
C ASN A 366 12.36 12.37 -20.28
N GLN A 367 12.00 13.66 -20.43
CA GLN A 367 12.30 14.49 -21.62
C GLN A 367 11.83 13.82 -22.93
N GLY A 368 10.69 13.15 -22.94
CA GLY A 368 10.13 12.49 -24.11
C GLY A 368 10.85 11.21 -24.59
N LYS A 369 11.81 10.68 -23.83
CA LYS A 369 12.54 9.45 -24.20
C LYS A 369 11.71 8.17 -24.05
N SER A 370 10.65 8.21 -23.24
CA SER A 370 9.72 7.10 -23.03
C SER A 370 8.47 7.26 -23.86
N THR A 371 7.87 6.16 -24.32
CA THR A 371 6.62 6.15 -25.08
C THR A 371 5.51 5.46 -24.32
N PRO A 372 4.23 5.90 -24.44
CA PRO A 372 3.12 5.15 -23.88
C PRO A 372 3.05 3.72 -24.41
N VAL A 373 2.58 2.79 -23.58
CA VAL A 373 2.31 1.42 -24.03
C VAL A 373 1.04 1.42 -24.86
N THR A 374 1.16 1.01 -26.11
CA THR A 374 0.02 0.89 -27.04
C THR A 374 -0.77 -0.38 -26.74
N VAL A 375 -2.09 -0.27 -26.68
CA VAL A 375 -2.99 -1.42 -26.49
C VAL A 375 -3.32 -2.05 -27.84
N ASP A 376 -2.92 -3.30 -28.01
CA ASP A 376 -3.07 -4.11 -29.25
C ASP A 376 -3.63 -5.50 -28.90
N LEU A 377 -4.91 -5.56 -28.58
CA LEU A 377 -5.57 -6.76 -28.05
C LEU A 377 -5.51 -7.95 -29.01
N GLU A 378 -5.53 -7.70 -30.31
CA GLU A 378 -5.49 -8.72 -31.35
C GLU A 378 -4.21 -9.55 -31.35
N ASN A 379 -3.11 -8.99 -30.85
CA ASN A 379 -1.80 -9.63 -30.82
C ASN A 379 -1.53 -10.40 -29.51
N ILE A 380 -2.46 -10.38 -28.55
CA ILE A 380 -2.34 -11.17 -27.34
C ILE A 380 -2.56 -12.64 -27.68
N GLN A 381 -1.55 -13.50 -27.40
CA GLN A 381 -1.61 -14.93 -27.69
C GLN A 381 -2.60 -15.67 -26.79
N ASN A 382 -2.72 -15.26 -25.54
CA ASN A 382 -3.68 -15.83 -24.60
C ASN A 382 -5.08 -15.24 -24.81
N ARG A 383 -5.94 -15.97 -25.53
CA ARG A 383 -7.31 -15.54 -25.83
C ARG A 383 -8.27 -15.68 -24.65
N THR A 384 -7.85 -16.27 -23.56
CA THR A 384 -8.67 -16.42 -22.33
C THR A 384 -8.51 -15.24 -21.35
N ILE A 385 -7.52 -14.39 -21.58
CA ILE A 385 -7.28 -13.20 -20.76
C ILE A 385 -8.44 -12.21 -20.90
N SER A 386 -8.91 -11.68 -19.77
CA SER A 386 -9.81 -10.53 -19.73
C SER A 386 -9.01 -9.23 -19.58
N VAL A 387 -8.93 -8.42 -20.62
CA VAL A 387 -8.30 -7.10 -20.56
C VAL A 387 -9.31 -6.08 -20.04
N ILE A 388 -8.92 -5.36 -18.99
CA ILE A 388 -9.70 -4.28 -18.37
C ILE A 388 -8.99 -2.97 -18.73
N GLU A 389 -9.62 -2.21 -19.62
CA GLU A 389 -9.14 -0.90 -20.04
C GLU A 389 -9.83 0.19 -19.23
N GLU A 390 -9.04 0.98 -18.51
CA GLU A 390 -9.52 2.09 -17.66
C GLU A 390 -8.53 3.24 -17.72
N ASP A 391 -9.02 4.44 -17.40
CA ASP A 391 -8.16 5.59 -17.19
C ASP A 391 -7.42 5.42 -15.86
N LEU A 392 -6.18 4.97 -15.95
CA LEU A 392 -5.34 4.60 -14.81
C LEU A 392 -4.20 5.60 -14.57
N VAL A 393 -4.18 6.76 -15.23
CA VAL A 393 -3.09 7.71 -15.16
C VAL A 393 -3.36 8.81 -14.14
N ILE A 394 -2.38 9.06 -13.28
CA ILE A 394 -2.26 10.29 -12.51
C ILE A 394 -0.90 10.91 -12.76
N THR A 395 -0.86 12.24 -12.78
CA THR A 395 0.39 13.00 -12.92
C THR A 395 0.87 13.49 -11.56
N ALA A 396 2.15 13.32 -11.32
CA ALA A 396 2.89 13.96 -10.24
C ALA A 396 4.09 14.70 -10.85
N PRO A 397 4.71 15.67 -10.16
CA PRO A 397 5.88 16.35 -10.69
C PRO A 397 6.95 15.35 -11.17
N ASN A 398 7.33 15.45 -12.45
CA ASN A 398 8.29 14.56 -13.12
C ASN A 398 7.96 13.07 -13.06
N SER A 399 6.67 12.69 -12.94
CA SER A 399 6.27 11.28 -12.84
C SER A 399 4.89 11.05 -13.44
N ILE A 400 4.78 9.98 -14.23
CA ILE A 400 3.51 9.40 -14.69
C ILE A 400 3.29 8.15 -13.84
N LEU A 401 2.21 8.12 -13.08
CA LEU A 401 1.92 7.05 -12.12
C LEU A 401 0.54 6.47 -12.37
N HIS A 402 0.35 5.22 -11.95
CA HIS A 402 -0.99 4.64 -11.90
C HIS A 402 -1.85 5.33 -10.82
N ASP A 403 -3.14 5.52 -11.11
CA ASP A 403 -4.15 5.84 -10.09
C ASP A 403 -4.27 4.63 -9.15
N ASN A 404 -3.49 4.66 -8.09
CA ASN A 404 -3.37 3.56 -7.13
C ASN A 404 -4.70 3.22 -6.45
N LEU A 405 -5.58 4.20 -6.23
CA LEU A 405 -6.90 3.96 -5.65
C LEU A 405 -7.80 3.26 -6.67
N ARG A 406 -7.81 3.71 -7.94
CA ARG A 406 -8.62 3.09 -8.99
C ARG A 406 -8.17 1.66 -9.28
N VAL A 407 -6.86 1.44 -9.40
CA VAL A 407 -6.30 0.10 -9.55
C VAL A 407 -6.70 -0.80 -8.38
N SER A 408 -6.61 -0.29 -7.14
CA SER A 408 -6.99 -1.06 -5.94
C SER A 408 -8.48 -1.39 -5.92
N GLU A 409 -9.36 -0.47 -6.32
CA GLU A 409 -10.80 -0.75 -6.48
C GLU A 409 -11.04 -1.90 -7.44
N ILE A 410 -10.41 -1.88 -8.61
CA ILE A 410 -10.55 -2.94 -9.63
C ILE A 410 -10.04 -4.27 -9.08
N LEU A 411 -8.91 -4.31 -8.39
CA LEU A 411 -8.40 -5.52 -7.75
C LEU A 411 -9.37 -6.09 -6.72
N MET A 412 -10.04 -5.23 -5.92
CA MET A 412 -11.06 -5.67 -4.96
C MET A 412 -12.32 -6.20 -5.65
N GLU A 413 -12.70 -5.64 -6.79
CA GLU A 413 -13.81 -6.14 -7.60
C GLU A 413 -13.48 -7.50 -8.22
N ILE A 414 -12.26 -7.64 -8.76
CA ILE A 414 -11.75 -8.92 -9.26
C ILE A 414 -11.76 -9.96 -8.14
N ALA A 415 -11.28 -9.65 -6.94
CA ALA A 415 -11.25 -10.57 -5.81
C ALA A 415 -12.67 -11.10 -5.43
N LYS A 416 -13.69 -10.26 -5.53
CA LYS A 416 -15.08 -10.59 -5.19
C LYS A 416 -15.83 -11.32 -6.30
N SER A 417 -15.38 -11.26 -7.55
CA SER A 417 -16.09 -11.88 -8.69
C SER A 417 -16.07 -13.41 -8.58
N LYS A 418 -17.19 -14.07 -8.87
CA LYS A 418 -17.32 -15.53 -8.70
C LYS A 418 -16.74 -16.38 -9.83
N LYS A 419 -16.35 -15.83 -10.98
CA LYS A 419 -15.59 -16.48 -12.11
C LYS A 419 -15.27 -15.52 -13.25
N THR A 420 -14.27 -15.90 -14.04
CA THR A 420 -13.72 -15.33 -15.26
C THR A 420 -14.78 -15.20 -16.36
N GLY A 421 -15.77 -14.57 -16.35
CA GLY A 421 -16.82 -14.43 -17.38
C GLY A 421 -17.92 -13.45 -17.01
N SER A 422 -17.99 -13.04 -15.75
CA SER A 422 -19.07 -12.17 -15.25
C SER A 422 -18.69 -10.67 -15.22
N LEU A 423 -17.57 -10.28 -15.84
CA LEU A 423 -17.13 -8.87 -15.91
C LEU A 423 -18.01 -7.99 -16.83
N ASN A 424 -19.00 -8.55 -17.52
CA ASN A 424 -20.06 -7.76 -18.18
C ASN A 424 -20.85 -6.86 -17.21
N LEU A 425 -20.68 -7.05 -15.90
CA LEU A 425 -21.27 -6.19 -14.87
C LEU A 425 -20.50 -4.88 -14.64
N LEU A 426 -19.20 -4.83 -14.98
CA LEU A 426 -18.40 -3.61 -14.82
C LEU A 426 -18.72 -2.56 -15.88
N LYS A 427 -19.09 -2.96 -17.10
CA LYS A 427 -19.50 -2.04 -18.17
C LYS A 427 -20.82 -1.32 -17.90
N ASN A 428 -21.69 -1.84 -17.03
CA ASN A 428 -23.04 -1.28 -16.81
C ASN A 428 -23.20 -0.43 -15.54
N LYS A 429 -22.26 -0.44 -14.59
CA LYS A 429 -22.38 0.39 -13.37
C LYS A 429 -21.75 1.79 -13.46
N ASN A 430 -20.94 2.08 -14.44
CA ASN A 430 -20.18 3.34 -14.53
C ASN A 430 -20.89 4.47 -15.30
N LYS A 431 -22.24 4.53 -15.29
CA LYS A 431 -22.97 5.78 -15.57
C LYS A 431 -23.14 6.70 -14.36
N THR A 432 -22.49 6.45 -13.23
CA THR A 432 -22.33 7.48 -12.21
C THR A 432 -21.31 8.50 -12.74
N LYS A 433 -21.78 9.73 -12.96
CA LYS A 433 -21.01 10.87 -13.46
C LYS A 433 -19.61 10.87 -12.84
N ARG A 434 -18.60 10.59 -13.68
CA ARG A 434 -17.19 10.81 -13.31
C ARG A 434 -17.06 12.25 -12.88
N VAL A 435 -16.67 12.46 -11.65
CA VAL A 435 -16.26 13.78 -11.17
C VAL A 435 -14.89 14.01 -11.81
N SER A 436 -14.81 14.92 -12.77
CA SER A 436 -13.56 15.24 -13.46
C SER A 436 -12.46 15.64 -12.47
N PRO A 437 -11.17 15.45 -12.78
CA PRO A 437 -10.07 15.94 -11.94
C PRO A 437 -10.26 17.41 -11.53
N LYS A 438 -10.80 18.22 -12.43
CA LYS A 438 -11.15 19.63 -12.21
C LYS A 438 -12.28 19.82 -11.19
N GLU A 439 -13.27 18.94 -11.19
CA GLU A 439 -14.36 18.95 -10.20
C GLU A 439 -13.92 18.41 -8.84
N ARG A 440 -13.03 17.40 -8.81
CA ARG A 440 -12.37 16.93 -7.57
C ARG A 440 -11.54 18.04 -6.97
N LEU A 441 -10.73 18.74 -7.76
CA LEU A 441 -9.94 19.89 -7.33
C LEU A 441 -10.85 21.03 -6.82
N ASN A 442 -11.94 21.33 -7.50
CA ASN A 442 -12.90 22.34 -7.08
C ASN A 442 -13.63 21.95 -5.78
N LYS A 443 -13.89 20.66 -5.55
CA LYS A 443 -14.49 20.16 -4.30
C LYS A 443 -13.52 20.28 -3.14
N ILE A 444 -12.23 19.99 -3.37
CA ILE A 444 -11.14 20.19 -2.40
C ILE A 444 -10.96 21.67 -2.10
N LEU A 445 -10.87 22.53 -3.12
CA LEU A 445 -10.77 23.98 -2.96
C LEU A 445 -11.96 24.59 -2.22
N LYS A 446 -13.17 24.05 -2.42
CA LYS A 446 -14.38 24.49 -1.71
C LYS A 446 -14.36 24.08 -0.24
N SER A 447 -13.88 22.87 0.06
CA SER A 447 -13.70 22.40 1.44
C SER A 447 -12.59 23.18 2.17
N THR A 448 -11.47 23.45 1.49
CA THR A 448 -10.35 24.25 2.03
C THR A 448 -10.79 25.70 2.28
N LYS A 449 -11.56 26.30 1.37
CA LYS A 449 -12.15 27.66 1.59
C LYS A 449 -13.12 27.69 2.78
N GLN A 450 -13.92 26.63 2.98
CA GLN A 450 -14.79 26.51 4.15
C GLN A 450 -13.99 26.35 5.45
N MET A 451 -12.89 25.57 5.42
CA MET A 451 -12.00 25.38 6.55
C MET A 451 -11.27 26.67 6.93
N VAL A 452 -10.75 27.42 5.96
CA VAL A 452 -10.16 28.76 6.17
C VAL A 452 -11.19 29.76 6.71
N LYS A 453 -12.44 29.71 6.25
CA LYS A 453 -13.52 30.55 6.76
C LYS A 453 -13.87 30.20 8.21
N LYS A 454 -13.79 28.91 8.58
CA LYS A 454 -14.00 28.42 9.95
C LYS A 454 -12.86 28.81 10.90
N LEU A 455 -11.61 28.78 10.41
CA LEU A 455 -10.42 29.24 11.14
C LEU A 455 -10.43 30.77 11.37
N LYS A 456 -10.91 31.55 10.40
CA LYS A 456 -11.09 33.02 10.55
C LYS A 456 -12.20 33.40 11.53
N GLY A 457 -13.13 32.50 11.86
CA GLY A 457 -14.20 32.71 12.84
C GLY A 457 -13.84 32.29 14.27
N MET A 458 -12.70 31.67 14.51
CA MET A 458 -12.23 31.31 15.86
C MET A 458 -11.53 32.50 16.52
N LYS A 459 -12.14 33.07 17.54
CA LYS A 459 -11.50 34.04 18.45
C LYS A 459 -10.37 33.31 19.20
N ILE A 460 -9.14 33.72 18.98
CA ILE A 460 -8.00 33.24 19.76
C ILE A 460 -8.02 33.95 21.09
N VAL A 461 -8.22 33.20 22.18
CA VAL A 461 -8.12 33.71 23.56
C VAL A 461 -6.62 33.87 23.85
N LYS A 462 -6.21 35.11 24.20
CA LYS A 462 -4.86 35.41 24.69
C LYS A 462 -4.62 34.69 26.01
N THR A 463 -3.62 33.83 26.07
CA THR A 463 -2.98 33.44 27.32
C THR A 463 -1.70 34.27 27.46
N GLU A 464 -1.65 35.12 28.48
CA GLU A 464 -0.43 35.81 28.85
C GLU A 464 0.53 34.87 29.59
N ASN A 465 1.83 35.12 29.36
CA ASN A 465 3.02 34.52 29.95
C ASN A 465 3.48 33.17 29.40
N VAL A 466 4.57 33.22 28.63
CA VAL A 466 5.91 32.69 28.93
C VAL A 466 6.86 32.99 27.78
N ASN A 467 7.94 33.65 28.10
CA ASN A 467 9.23 33.85 27.44
C ASN A 467 9.52 33.35 26.00
N ASN A 468 9.83 34.36 25.17
CA ASN A 468 10.78 34.36 24.05
C ASN A 468 10.62 33.35 22.92
N ASN A 469 10.33 33.92 21.74
CA ASN A 469 10.42 33.34 20.40
C ASN A 469 9.19 32.52 19.90
N THR A 470 8.01 33.07 20.05
CA THR A 470 6.85 32.64 19.24
C THR A 470 6.27 33.83 18.50
N LEU A 471 6.28 33.79 17.18
CA LEU A 471 5.67 34.79 16.33
C LEU A 471 4.14 34.74 16.51
N ILE A 472 3.59 35.70 17.24
CA ILE A 472 2.13 35.85 17.42
C ILE A 472 1.61 36.64 16.23
N ILE A 473 0.84 36.01 15.36
CA ILE A 473 0.17 36.69 14.27
C ILE A 473 -1.15 37.26 14.78
N ASN A 474 -1.18 38.56 15.03
CA ASN A 474 -2.39 39.29 15.36
C ASN A 474 -3.21 39.56 14.09
N GLY A 475 -4.53 39.45 14.16
CA GLY A 475 -5.46 39.57 13.01
C GLY A 475 -5.34 40.86 12.17
N ASN A 476 -4.75 41.91 12.71
CA ASN A 476 -4.54 43.19 11.99
C ASN A 476 -3.29 43.21 11.09
N ASN A 477 -2.37 42.26 11.24
CA ASN A 477 -1.19 42.17 10.36
C ASN A 477 -1.41 41.30 9.09
N MET A 478 -2.55 40.61 8.96
CA MET A 478 -2.85 39.83 7.75
C MET A 478 -3.07 40.70 6.50
N ASN A 479 -3.53 41.95 6.68
CA ASN A 479 -3.67 42.89 5.53
C ASN A 479 -2.32 43.34 4.96
N ASN A 480 -1.27 43.41 5.79
CA ASN A 480 0.08 43.74 5.33
C ASN A 480 0.79 42.56 4.66
N ILE A 481 0.50 41.33 5.07
CA ILE A 481 1.01 40.11 4.42
C ILE A 481 0.36 39.91 3.05
N ASN A 482 -0.96 40.17 2.92
CA ASN A 482 -1.66 40.12 1.64
C ASN A 482 -1.19 41.20 0.67
N ASN A 483 -0.81 42.39 1.14
CA ASN A 483 -0.28 43.44 0.28
C ASN A 483 1.17 43.17 -0.17
N ASN A 484 1.98 42.51 0.65
CA ASN A 484 3.33 42.11 0.24
C ASN A 484 3.32 40.87 -0.67
N THR A 485 2.44 39.92 -0.43
CA THR A 485 2.24 38.77 -1.35
C THR A 485 1.72 39.22 -2.69
N ASN A 486 0.78 40.18 -2.74
CA ASN A 486 0.30 40.74 -4.02
C ASN A 486 1.37 41.55 -4.78
N ARG A 487 2.34 42.18 -4.10
CA ARG A 487 3.49 42.82 -4.74
C ARG A 487 4.53 41.84 -5.30
N ILE A 488 4.74 40.72 -4.61
CA ILE A 488 5.60 39.63 -5.09
C ILE A 488 4.92 38.90 -6.26
N TYR A 489 3.60 38.70 -6.20
CA TYR A 489 2.78 38.09 -7.27
C TYR A 489 2.81 38.88 -8.57
N LYS A 490 2.86 40.23 -8.52
CA LYS A 490 2.92 41.05 -9.71
C LYS A 490 4.30 41.10 -10.40
N ARG A 491 5.38 40.69 -9.74
CA ARG A 491 6.75 40.66 -10.29
C ARG A 491 7.22 39.30 -10.81
N LYS A 492 6.52 38.17 -10.48
CA LYS A 492 6.86 36.82 -10.95
C LYS A 492 5.66 36.15 -11.64
N LYS A 493 5.15 36.76 -12.64
CA LYS A 493 4.12 36.21 -13.50
C LYS A 493 4.81 35.21 -14.42
N ASN A 494 4.86 33.92 -14.11
CA ASN A 494 4.69 32.77 -15.00
C ASN A 494 5.27 31.42 -14.50
N ILE A 495 5.99 31.33 -13.35
CA ILE A 495 6.65 30.04 -13.03
C ILE A 495 6.35 29.50 -11.61
N GLU A 496 5.85 30.28 -10.66
CA GLU A 496 5.70 29.85 -9.26
C GLU A 496 4.29 29.51 -8.77
N MET A 497 3.25 29.70 -9.56
CA MET A 497 1.87 29.37 -9.14
C MET A 497 1.63 27.85 -8.97
N LEU A 498 2.41 27.00 -9.63
CA LEU A 498 2.29 25.54 -9.53
C LEU A 498 2.99 24.98 -8.30
N ASN A 499 4.08 25.60 -7.84
CA ASN A 499 4.83 25.09 -6.69
C ASN A 499 4.18 25.41 -5.33
N PHE A 500 3.45 26.53 -5.22
CA PHE A 500 2.78 26.92 -3.98
C PHE A 500 1.48 26.11 -3.76
N SER A 501 0.76 25.79 -4.83
CA SER A 501 -0.42 24.92 -4.75
C SER A 501 -0.06 23.47 -4.45
N SER A 502 1.09 22.99 -4.95
CA SER A 502 1.56 21.63 -4.66
C SER A 502 2.02 21.46 -3.22
N THR A 503 2.66 22.47 -2.61
CA THR A 503 3.09 22.41 -1.21
C THR A 503 1.89 22.47 -0.25
N ILE A 504 0.86 23.26 -0.56
CA ILE A 504 -0.40 23.29 0.20
C ILE A 504 -1.21 22.00 -0.03
N MET A 505 -1.24 21.45 -1.25
CA MET A 505 -1.87 20.16 -1.51
C MET A 505 -1.17 19.00 -0.77
N TYR A 506 0.15 19.00 -0.69
CA TYR A 506 0.87 17.98 0.09
C TYR A 506 0.61 18.10 1.60
N SER A 507 0.44 19.31 2.12
CA SER A 507 0.10 19.52 3.55
C SER A 507 -1.36 19.20 3.86
N CYS A 508 -2.28 19.30 2.90
CA CYS A 508 -3.70 18.96 3.10
C CYS A 508 -4.01 17.47 2.90
N PHE A 509 -3.13 16.71 2.23
CA PHE A 509 -3.26 15.24 2.13
C PHE A 509 -2.67 14.50 3.34
N THR A 510 -1.99 15.22 4.25
CA THR A 510 -1.37 14.68 5.47
C THR A 510 -2.05 15.14 6.76
N LEU A 511 -3.16 15.83 6.68
CA LEU A 511 -4.14 16.09 7.75
C LEU A 511 -5.43 15.34 7.44
#